data_a19d294825b092882bc36b209a567e18
#
_entry.id   a19d294825b092882bc36b209a567e18
#
_cell.length_a   1.000
_cell.length_b   1.000
_cell.length_c   1.000
_cell.angle_alpha   90.00
_cell.angle_beta   90.00
_cell.angle_gamma   90.00
#
_symmetry.space_group_name_H-M   'P 1'
#
loop_
_entity.id
_entity.type
_entity.pdbx_description
1 polymer ?
#
loop_
_entity_poly.entity_id
_entity_poly.type
_entity_poly.pdbx_seq_one_letter_code
_entity_poly.pdbx_strand_id
1 'polypeptide(L)'
;MNIKNLEQIDTEKMYKIYDDWPNIARTYFEKETKKIEFSRINQIIFAGMGGSGVVGDVFSAILSKTNIHVSVVKGYHLPKTADSNTLVVVISISGNTDETLRFLESANEHHDCKLIVFTAGGKMEQFCINKKIEFRKIEKYHSPRASFPSFLYSILNI
;
A
#
# COMPACT_ATOMS: atom_id res chain seq x y z
N MET A 1 13.96 18.57 24.29
CA MET A 1 14.32 19.18 22.99
C MET A 1 13.37 20.35 22.77
N ASN A 2 13.87 21.56 22.50
CA ASN A 2 13.01 22.73 22.32
C ASN A 2 12.55 22.79 20.86
N ILE A 3 11.28 23.18 20.60
CA ILE A 3 10.71 23.29 19.23
C ILE A 3 11.59 24.15 18.32
N LYS A 4 12.19 25.24 18.83
CA LYS A 4 13.13 26.07 18.05
C LYS A 4 14.35 25.31 17.53
N ASN A 5 14.87 24.37 18.32
CA ASN A 5 16.00 23.55 17.90
C ASN A 5 15.57 22.47 16.89
N LEU A 6 14.33 21.99 16.99
CA LEU A 6 13.77 21.05 16.04
C LEU A 6 13.58 21.72 14.66
N GLU A 7 13.04 22.92 14.61
CA GLU A 7 12.83 23.66 13.35
C GLU A 7 14.13 24.05 12.63
N GLN A 8 15.25 24.16 13.36
CA GLN A 8 16.57 24.37 12.74
C GLN A 8 17.11 23.12 12.05
N ILE A 9 16.75 21.94 12.54
CA ILE A 9 17.23 20.64 12.01
C ILE A 9 16.24 20.12 10.97
N ASP A 10 14.95 20.15 11.27
CA ASP A 10 13.87 19.67 10.40
C ASP A 10 13.31 20.85 9.57
N THR A 11 14.13 21.30 8.60
CA THR A 11 13.79 22.41 7.70
C THR A 11 12.54 22.15 6.86
N GLU A 12 12.20 20.89 6.63
CA GLU A 12 11.03 20.47 5.88
C GLU A 12 9.80 20.23 6.76
N LYS A 13 9.93 20.48 8.07
CA LYS A 13 8.84 20.37 9.05
C LYS A 13 8.15 19.01 9.04
N MET A 14 8.92 17.93 8.87
CA MET A 14 8.39 16.57 8.85
C MET A 14 7.68 16.19 10.15
N TYR A 15 8.14 16.74 11.30
CA TYR A 15 7.49 16.55 12.59
C TYR A 15 6.01 16.96 12.56
N LYS A 16 5.62 18.00 11.82
CA LYS A 16 4.21 18.43 11.72
C LYS A 16 3.34 17.40 11.02
N ILE A 17 3.90 16.66 10.07
CA ILE A 17 3.18 15.57 9.40
C ILE A 17 2.94 14.44 10.38
N TYR A 18 3.92 14.11 11.23
CA TYR A 18 3.73 13.09 12.28
C TYR A 18 2.73 13.52 13.33
N ASP A 19 2.73 14.80 13.73
CA ASP A 19 1.72 15.36 14.63
C ASP A 19 0.31 15.29 14.03
N ASP A 20 0.19 15.38 12.70
CA ASP A 20 -1.08 15.32 11.98
C ASP A 20 -1.52 13.86 11.63
N TRP A 21 -0.74 12.85 11.95
CA TRP A 21 -1.08 11.44 11.68
C TRP A 21 -2.47 11.02 12.17
N PRO A 22 -2.97 11.45 13.34
CA PRO A 22 -4.34 11.12 13.77
C PRO A 22 -5.41 11.66 12.81
N ASN A 23 -5.24 12.87 12.27
CA ASN A 23 -6.18 13.45 11.31
C ASN A 23 -6.06 12.76 9.94
N ILE A 24 -4.84 12.49 9.48
CA ILE A 24 -4.60 11.70 8.26
C ILE A 24 -5.28 10.33 8.36
N ALA A 25 -5.09 9.62 9.47
CA ALA A 25 -5.71 8.34 9.73
C ALA A 25 -7.23 8.41 9.66
N ARG A 26 -7.83 9.39 10.34
CA ARG A 26 -9.28 9.62 10.33
C ARG A 26 -9.80 9.92 8.94
N THR A 27 -9.14 10.82 8.21
CA THR A 27 -9.53 11.19 6.83
C THR A 27 -9.60 9.96 5.92
N TYR A 28 -8.62 9.06 5.99
CA TYR A 28 -8.61 7.86 5.14
C TYR A 28 -9.53 6.75 5.64
N PHE A 29 -9.77 6.67 6.94
CA PHE A 29 -10.72 5.73 7.52
C PHE A 29 -12.17 6.10 7.22
N GLU A 30 -12.53 7.39 7.32
CA GLU A 30 -13.88 7.91 7.09
C GLU A 30 -14.17 8.16 5.60
N LYS A 31 -13.17 8.09 4.74
CA LYS A 31 -13.33 8.32 3.31
C LYS A 31 -14.27 7.27 2.71
N GLU A 32 -15.38 7.72 2.17
CA GLU A 32 -16.24 6.84 1.38
C GLU A 32 -15.50 6.34 0.14
N THR A 33 -15.30 5.06 0.07
CA THR A 33 -14.69 4.39 -1.08
C THR A 33 -15.64 3.32 -1.61
N LYS A 34 -15.57 3.09 -2.92
CA LYS A 34 -16.28 1.95 -3.51
C LYS A 34 -15.77 0.67 -2.86
N LYS A 35 -16.63 -0.03 -2.14
CA LYS A 35 -16.27 -1.34 -1.57
C LYS A 35 -16.02 -2.32 -2.70
N ILE A 36 -15.01 -3.14 -2.50
CA ILE A 36 -14.64 -4.20 -3.43
C ILE A 36 -15.01 -5.51 -2.77
N GLU A 37 -15.90 -6.25 -3.39
CA GLU A 37 -16.28 -7.57 -2.89
C GLU A 37 -15.22 -8.60 -3.29
N PHE A 38 -14.51 -9.10 -2.31
CA PHE A 38 -13.57 -10.20 -2.44
C PHE A 38 -14.22 -11.47 -1.84
N SER A 39 -14.76 -12.33 -2.67
CA SER A 39 -15.27 -13.62 -2.20
C SER A 39 -14.15 -14.67 -2.14
N ARG A 40 -14.19 -15.49 -1.08
CA ARG A 40 -13.32 -16.68 -0.92
C ARG A 40 -11.80 -16.39 -0.89
N ILE A 41 -11.37 -15.30 -0.26
CA ILE A 41 -9.95 -15.04 -0.05
C ILE A 41 -9.43 -15.89 1.10
N ASN A 42 -8.40 -16.68 0.85
CA ASN A 42 -7.65 -17.44 1.85
C ASN A 42 -6.16 -17.04 1.91
N GLN A 43 -5.69 -16.29 0.91
CA GLN A 43 -4.34 -15.76 0.85
C GLN A 43 -4.34 -14.29 0.46
N ILE A 44 -3.51 -13.48 1.13
CA ILE A 44 -3.22 -12.10 0.74
C ILE A 44 -1.72 -11.94 0.53
N ILE A 45 -1.32 -11.39 -0.61
CA ILE A 45 0.07 -11.10 -0.94
C ILE A 45 0.23 -9.59 -0.99
N PHE A 46 0.99 -9.02 -0.06
CA PHE A 46 1.40 -7.62 -0.10
C PHE A 46 2.71 -7.48 -0.85
N ALA A 47 2.77 -6.60 -1.83
CA ALA A 47 3.99 -6.28 -2.57
C ALA A 47 4.35 -4.81 -2.41
N GLY A 48 5.57 -4.52 -1.94
CA GLY A 48 6.07 -3.16 -1.77
C GLY A 48 7.47 -3.13 -1.18
N MET A 49 8.21 -2.07 -1.49
CA MET A 49 9.58 -1.88 -1.04
C MET A 49 9.67 -0.87 0.10
N GLY A 50 10.67 -1.01 0.96
CA GLY A 50 10.94 -0.09 2.07
C GLY A 50 9.72 0.16 2.95
N GLY A 51 9.34 1.43 3.14
CA GLY A 51 8.17 1.82 3.96
C GLY A 51 6.83 1.27 3.45
N SER A 52 6.69 1.08 2.13
CA SER A 52 5.49 0.44 1.55
C SER A 52 5.41 -1.05 1.92
N GLY A 53 6.55 -1.74 2.03
CA GLY A 53 6.59 -3.13 2.47
C GLY A 53 6.21 -3.31 3.95
N VAL A 54 6.52 -2.32 4.79
CA VAL A 54 6.16 -2.34 6.23
C VAL A 54 4.64 -2.38 6.43
N VAL A 55 3.86 -1.79 5.52
CA VAL A 55 2.39 -1.89 5.57
C VAL A 55 1.96 -3.36 5.51
N GLY A 56 2.55 -4.15 4.61
CA GLY A 56 2.30 -5.59 4.52
C GLY A 56 2.68 -6.34 5.79
N ASP A 57 3.82 -6.00 6.41
CA ASP A 57 4.27 -6.61 7.68
C ASP A 57 3.23 -6.35 8.81
N VAL A 58 2.65 -5.13 8.87
CA VAL A 58 1.59 -4.80 9.83
C VAL A 58 0.31 -5.60 9.58
N PHE A 59 -0.12 -5.72 8.31
CA PHE A 59 -1.29 -6.55 7.98
C PHE A 59 -1.05 -8.04 8.28
N SER A 60 0.16 -8.53 8.06
CA SER A 60 0.54 -9.89 8.46
C SER A 60 0.34 -10.10 9.97
N ALA A 61 0.73 -9.13 10.79
CA ALA A 61 0.52 -9.18 12.23
C ALA A 61 -0.97 -9.10 12.61
N ILE A 62 -1.73 -8.18 11.99
CA ILE A 62 -3.17 -8.02 12.26
C ILE A 62 -3.94 -9.31 11.92
N LEU A 63 -3.66 -9.91 10.78
CA LEU A 63 -4.36 -11.08 10.27
C LEU A 63 -3.84 -12.42 10.80
N SER A 64 -2.79 -12.40 11.62
CA SER A 64 -2.14 -13.63 12.16
C SER A 64 -3.07 -14.54 12.96
N LYS A 65 -4.21 -14.02 13.45
CA LYS A 65 -5.22 -14.79 14.19
C LYS A 65 -6.40 -15.24 13.31
N THR A 66 -6.32 -15.03 12.01
CA THR A 66 -7.35 -15.45 11.05
C THR A 66 -6.87 -16.67 10.27
N ASN A 67 -7.78 -17.27 9.50
CA ASN A 67 -7.43 -18.37 8.58
C ASN A 67 -6.91 -17.87 7.22
N ILE A 68 -6.48 -16.59 7.14
CA ILE A 68 -5.94 -15.98 5.93
C ILE A 68 -4.41 -16.06 5.99
N HIS A 69 -3.81 -16.69 4.99
CA HIS A 69 -2.36 -16.68 4.84
C HIS A 69 -1.89 -15.33 4.31
N VAL A 70 -0.95 -14.68 4.98
CA VAL A 70 -0.40 -13.39 4.53
C VAL A 70 1.08 -13.53 4.18
N SER A 71 1.43 -13.14 2.96
CA SER A 71 2.82 -13.05 2.48
C SER A 71 3.19 -11.61 2.17
N VAL A 72 4.44 -11.22 2.47
CA VAL A 72 4.99 -9.92 2.10
C VAL A 72 6.14 -10.13 1.13
N VAL A 73 6.01 -9.57 -0.07
CA VAL A 73 7.00 -9.69 -1.14
C VAL A 73 7.73 -8.35 -1.31
N LYS A 74 9.05 -8.39 -1.10
CA LYS A 74 9.96 -7.28 -1.34
C LYS A 74 10.87 -7.68 -2.51
N GLY A 75 10.28 -7.76 -3.71
CA GLY A 75 10.96 -8.29 -4.90
C GLY A 75 10.14 -8.13 -6.18
N TYR A 76 10.51 -8.88 -7.20
CA TYR A 76 10.08 -8.68 -8.60
C TYR A 76 8.95 -9.59 -9.06
N HIS A 77 8.72 -10.72 -8.40
CA HIS A 77 7.87 -11.78 -8.95
C HIS A 77 6.75 -12.18 -8.02
N LEU A 78 5.59 -12.45 -8.61
CA LEU A 78 4.47 -13.05 -7.93
C LEU A 78 4.84 -14.47 -7.47
N PRO A 79 4.58 -14.85 -6.21
CA PRO A 79 4.76 -16.22 -5.74
C PRO A 79 3.90 -17.22 -6.54
N LYS A 80 4.45 -18.39 -6.80
CA LYS A 80 3.73 -19.48 -7.52
C LYS A 80 2.54 -20.05 -6.74
N THR A 81 2.39 -19.66 -5.48
CA THR A 81 1.25 -20.04 -4.62
C THR A 81 0.02 -19.17 -4.85
N ALA A 82 0.13 -18.11 -5.66
CA ALA A 82 -1.01 -17.25 -6.00
C ALA A 82 -2.02 -18.02 -6.87
N ASP A 83 -3.29 -17.95 -6.51
CA ASP A 83 -4.40 -18.62 -7.16
C ASP A 83 -5.66 -17.74 -7.20
N SER A 84 -6.79 -18.30 -7.60
CA SER A 84 -8.09 -17.62 -7.68
C SER A 84 -8.66 -17.13 -6.32
N ASN A 85 -8.13 -17.64 -5.21
CA ASN A 85 -8.48 -17.25 -3.84
C ASN A 85 -7.44 -16.27 -3.23
N THR A 86 -6.52 -15.80 -4.05
CA THR A 86 -5.46 -14.87 -3.64
C THR A 86 -5.85 -13.43 -3.97
N LEU A 87 -5.73 -12.55 -2.97
CA LEU A 87 -5.76 -11.11 -3.14
C LEU A 87 -4.32 -10.57 -3.17
N VAL A 88 -3.96 -9.93 -4.25
CA VAL A 88 -2.66 -9.26 -4.41
C VAL A 88 -2.83 -7.76 -4.19
N VAL A 89 -2.15 -7.24 -3.19
CA VAL A 89 -2.15 -5.81 -2.81
C VAL A 89 -0.79 -5.20 -3.12
N VAL A 90 -0.71 -4.38 -4.15
CA VAL A 90 0.55 -3.74 -4.56
C VAL A 90 0.60 -2.31 -4.05
N ILE A 91 1.70 -1.95 -3.37
CA ILE A 91 1.85 -0.67 -2.68
C ILE A 91 3.12 0.04 -3.16
N SER A 92 2.99 1.23 -3.72
CA SER A 92 4.13 2.09 -4.04
C SER A 92 3.76 3.56 -3.99
N ILE A 93 4.34 4.31 -3.05
CA ILE A 93 4.10 5.75 -2.92
C ILE A 93 4.55 6.50 -4.16
N SER A 94 5.79 6.29 -4.60
CA SER A 94 6.30 6.96 -5.79
C SER A 94 5.63 6.49 -7.08
N GLY A 95 5.13 5.26 -7.09
CA GLY A 95 4.65 4.57 -8.28
C GLY A 95 5.73 4.32 -9.34
N ASN A 96 7.03 4.48 -8.97
CA ASN A 96 8.16 4.36 -9.89
C ASN A 96 9.22 3.34 -9.44
N THR A 97 8.95 2.59 -8.35
CA THR A 97 9.87 1.57 -7.84
C THR A 97 9.89 0.39 -8.80
N ASP A 98 11.04 0.09 -9.36
CA ASP A 98 11.21 -0.91 -10.43
C ASP A 98 10.74 -2.31 -10.00
N GLU A 99 11.12 -2.72 -8.79
CA GLU A 99 10.71 -4.01 -8.23
C GLU A 99 9.19 -4.14 -8.15
N THR A 100 8.54 -3.08 -7.66
CA THR A 100 7.09 -3.09 -7.48
C THR A 100 6.34 -3.00 -8.81
N LEU A 101 6.91 -2.30 -9.80
CA LEU A 101 6.35 -2.23 -11.16
C LEU A 101 6.43 -3.60 -11.85
N ARG A 102 7.59 -4.26 -11.80
CA ARG A 102 7.75 -5.61 -12.39
C ARG A 102 6.90 -6.65 -11.66
N PHE A 103 6.77 -6.51 -10.34
CA PHE A 103 5.84 -7.36 -9.59
C PHE A 103 4.40 -7.17 -10.08
N LEU A 104 3.97 -5.92 -10.28
CA LEU A 104 2.63 -5.59 -10.79
C LEU A 104 2.40 -6.16 -12.20
N GLU A 105 3.41 -6.06 -13.08
CA GLU A 105 3.38 -6.66 -14.41
C GLU A 105 3.17 -8.18 -14.31
N SER A 106 3.98 -8.86 -13.50
CA SER A 106 3.88 -10.29 -13.26
C SER A 106 2.52 -10.71 -12.67
N ALA A 107 1.99 -9.92 -11.73
CA ALA A 107 0.67 -10.18 -11.14
C ALA A 107 -0.47 -9.96 -12.14
N ASN A 108 -0.35 -8.96 -13.02
CA ASN A 108 -1.35 -8.71 -14.06
C ASN A 108 -1.39 -9.78 -15.15
N GLU A 109 -0.26 -10.47 -15.40
CA GLU A 109 -0.21 -11.59 -16.32
C GLU A 109 -0.84 -12.86 -15.73
N HIS A 110 -0.98 -12.91 -14.41
CA HIS A 110 -1.58 -14.03 -13.68
C HIS A 110 -3.07 -13.77 -13.44
N HIS A 111 -3.89 -14.07 -14.45
CA HIS A 111 -5.30 -13.70 -14.51
C HIS A 111 -6.21 -14.31 -13.44
N ASP A 112 -5.74 -15.28 -12.69
CA ASP A 112 -6.55 -15.99 -11.70
C ASP A 112 -6.62 -15.23 -10.35
N CYS A 113 -5.63 -14.42 -10.00
CA CYS A 113 -5.63 -13.69 -8.73
C CYS A 113 -6.41 -12.36 -8.82
N LYS A 114 -6.93 -11.92 -7.67
CA LYS A 114 -7.53 -10.59 -7.53
C LYS A 114 -6.44 -9.57 -7.24
N LEU A 115 -6.48 -8.41 -7.91
CA LEU A 115 -5.41 -7.42 -7.87
C LEU A 115 -5.97 -6.05 -7.52
N ILE A 116 -5.36 -5.40 -6.53
CA ILE A 116 -5.61 -4.00 -6.20
C ILE A 116 -4.29 -3.26 -5.95
N VAL A 117 -4.22 -2.02 -6.38
CA VAL A 117 -3.02 -1.19 -6.29
C VAL A 117 -3.27 0.05 -5.46
N PHE A 118 -2.30 0.40 -4.60
CA PHE A 118 -2.28 1.66 -3.85
C PHE A 118 -1.03 2.46 -4.22
N THR A 119 -1.23 3.65 -4.79
CA THR A 119 -0.11 4.49 -5.25
C THR A 119 -0.45 5.97 -5.16
N ALA A 120 0.55 6.83 -5.04
CA ALA A 120 0.34 8.27 -5.15
C ALA A 120 0.46 8.77 -6.61
N GLY A 121 0.84 7.91 -7.55
CA GLY A 121 0.95 8.29 -8.95
C GLY A 121 2.03 7.52 -9.72
N GLY A 122 2.73 8.22 -10.62
CA GLY A 122 3.85 7.68 -11.36
C GLY A 122 3.47 6.68 -12.46
N LYS A 123 4.45 5.88 -12.88
CA LYS A 123 4.25 4.84 -13.91
C LYS A 123 3.22 3.79 -13.51
N MET A 124 3.11 3.52 -12.22
CA MET A 124 2.16 2.55 -11.68
C MET A 124 0.71 2.99 -11.89
N GLU A 125 0.38 4.26 -11.64
CA GLU A 125 -0.96 4.81 -11.93
C GLU A 125 -1.30 4.67 -13.43
N GLN A 126 -0.36 5.05 -14.30
CA GLN A 126 -0.53 4.94 -15.76
C GLN A 126 -0.73 3.49 -16.21
N PHE A 127 0.05 2.57 -15.63
CA PHE A 127 -0.09 1.15 -15.91
C PHE A 127 -1.48 0.63 -15.51
N CYS A 128 -1.96 1.00 -14.32
CA CYS A 128 -3.29 0.62 -13.84
C CYS A 128 -4.40 1.14 -14.76
N ILE A 129 -4.32 2.40 -15.19
CA ILE A 129 -5.29 3.00 -16.12
C ILE A 129 -5.29 2.23 -17.45
N ASN A 130 -4.12 2.00 -18.03
CA ASN A 130 -3.99 1.34 -19.34
C ASN A 130 -4.45 -0.13 -19.31
N LYS A 131 -4.23 -0.82 -18.21
CA LYS A 131 -4.60 -2.24 -18.02
C LYS A 131 -5.97 -2.42 -17.36
N LYS A 132 -6.66 -1.33 -16.99
CA LYS A 132 -7.95 -1.33 -16.28
C LYS A 132 -7.88 -2.07 -14.95
N ILE A 133 -6.75 -1.95 -14.25
CA ILE A 133 -6.55 -2.52 -12.92
C ILE A 133 -7.17 -1.60 -11.89
N GLU A 134 -7.87 -2.17 -10.91
CA GLU A 134 -8.42 -1.42 -9.77
C GLU A 134 -7.29 -0.81 -8.94
N PHE A 135 -7.36 0.49 -8.71
CA PHE A 135 -6.38 1.18 -7.89
C PHE A 135 -6.99 2.27 -7.02
N ARG A 136 -6.30 2.58 -5.93
CA ARG A 136 -6.63 3.70 -5.05
C ARG A 136 -5.49 4.71 -5.08
N LYS A 137 -5.82 5.95 -5.40
CA LYS A 137 -4.87 7.05 -5.35
C LYS A 137 -4.74 7.55 -3.91
N ILE A 138 -3.51 7.51 -3.40
CA ILE A 138 -3.13 7.95 -2.06
C ILE A 138 -2.34 9.25 -2.17
N GLU A 139 -2.58 10.17 -1.26
CA GLU A 139 -1.79 11.39 -1.21
C GLU A 139 -0.34 11.11 -0.79
N LYS A 140 0.59 11.73 -1.49
CA LYS A 140 2.01 11.67 -1.14
C LYS A 140 2.32 12.77 -0.14
N TYR A 141 2.64 12.39 1.08
CA TYR A 141 3.26 13.28 2.05
C TYR A 141 4.77 13.36 1.84
N HIS A 142 5.48 14.07 2.72
CA HIS A 142 6.92 14.32 2.61
C HIS A 142 7.75 13.07 2.23
N SER A 143 7.46 11.94 2.84
CA SER A 143 8.20 10.69 2.61
C SER A 143 7.26 9.47 2.64
N PRO A 144 7.72 8.29 2.15
CA PRO A 144 6.99 7.05 2.29
C PRO A 144 6.60 6.72 3.73
N ARG A 145 7.48 7.02 4.69
CA ARG A 145 7.20 6.80 6.12
C ARG A 145 6.10 7.72 6.64
N ALA A 146 6.14 8.99 6.24
CA ALA A 146 5.14 9.99 6.63
C ALA A 146 3.74 9.66 6.06
N SER A 147 3.69 8.95 4.93
CA SER A 147 2.44 8.51 4.28
C SER A 147 1.89 7.17 4.83
N PHE A 148 2.53 6.59 5.85
CA PHE A 148 2.13 5.26 6.38
C PHE A 148 0.65 5.19 6.81
N PRO A 149 0.09 6.15 7.58
CA PRO A 149 -1.32 6.09 7.98
C PRO A 149 -2.28 6.13 6.80
N SER A 150 -2.00 6.92 5.77
CA SER A 150 -2.87 6.99 4.60
C SER A 150 -2.99 5.65 3.87
N PHE A 151 -1.89 4.89 3.74
CA PHE A 151 -1.92 3.54 3.18
C PHE A 151 -2.62 2.55 4.08
N LEU A 152 -2.25 2.53 5.38
CA LEU A 152 -2.84 1.61 6.35
C LEU A 152 -4.36 1.73 6.37
N TYR A 153 -4.88 2.93 6.55
CA TYR A 153 -6.32 3.15 6.67
C TYR A 153 -7.07 3.05 5.33
N SER A 154 -6.42 3.36 4.21
CA SER A 154 -7.02 3.10 2.89
C SER A 154 -7.19 1.61 2.61
N ILE A 155 -6.24 0.77 3.04
CA ILE A 155 -6.32 -0.69 2.87
C ILE A 155 -7.34 -1.29 3.84
N LEU A 156 -7.45 -0.76 5.06
CA LEU A 156 -8.50 -1.18 6.01
C LEU A 156 -9.92 -0.86 5.53
N ASN A 157 -10.06 0.05 4.58
CA ASN A 157 -11.34 0.53 4.06
C ASN A 157 -11.75 -0.09 2.70
N ILE A 158 -11.18 -1.24 2.31
CA ILE A 158 -11.53 -1.97 1.06
C ILE A 158 -12.51 -3.12 1.27
#